data_71cca1abf065f5f4d42215b6156b8ba3
#
_entry.id   71cca1abf065f5f4d42215b6156b8ba3
#
_cell.length_a   1.000
_cell.length_b   1.000
_cell.length_c   1.000
_cell.angle_alpha   90.00
_cell.angle_beta   90.00
_cell.angle_gamma   90.00
#
_symmetry.space_group_name_H-M   'P 1'
#
loop_
_entity.id
_entity.type
_entity.pdbx_description
1 polymer ?
#
loop_
_entity_poly.entity_id
_entity_poly.type
_entity_poly.pdbx_seq_one_letter_code
_entity_poly.pdbx_strand_id
1 'polypeptide(L)'
;GYNILTHNDRSDLEPGDYILTDLKPRPAFERGISKETRAYVLDRNGFTCQMCGAVAGEPHPYDQGRKTRLHIGHIIDKSVGGTDDASNLKAICSVCNEGASNLTLTRPDLTKLLIQVRRAPSNDQLEVLKWLIGKFPKQAADLVKDNQ
;
A
#
# COMPACT_ATOMS: atom_id res chain seq x y z
N GLY A 1 -20.60 7.21 17.53
CA GLY A 1 -21.81 6.66 16.92
C GLY A 1 -22.77 6.12 17.96
N TYR A 2 -23.96 5.76 17.54
CA TYR A 2 -24.98 5.13 18.38
C TYR A 2 -25.21 3.69 17.92
N ASN A 3 -25.83 2.86 18.73
CA ASN A 3 -26.19 1.50 18.39
C ASN A 3 -27.54 1.54 17.65
N ILE A 4 -27.48 1.36 16.33
CA ILE A 4 -28.64 1.40 15.44
C ILE A 4 -28.86 -0.01 14.89
N LEU A 5 -30.06 -0.55 15.03
CA LEU A 5 -30.48 -1.79 14.38
C LEU A 5 -31.25 -1.47 13.11
N THR A 6 -31.08 -2.31 12.11
CA THR A 6 -31.71 -2.22 10.80
C THR A 6 -32.52 -3.50 10.53
N HIS A 7 -33.21 -3.59 9.41
CA HIS A 7 -33.92 -4.78 8.95
C HIS A 7 -33.00 -6.01 8.80
N ASN A 8 -31.66 -5.83 8.66
CA ASN A 8 -30.71 -6.94 8.63
C ASN A 8 -30.42 -7.52 10.01
N ASP A 9 -30.69 -6.75 11.07
CA ASP A 9 -30.45 -7.14 12.46
C ASP A 9 -31.71 -7.66 13.13
N ARG A 10 -32.88 -7.28 12.63
CA ARG A 10 -34.19 -7.64 13.20
C ARG A 10 -35.23 -7.86 12.10
N SER A 11 -35.91 -9.00 12.15
CA SER A 11 -36.90 -9.44 11.16
C SER A 11 -38.23 -8.67 11.21
N ASP A 12 -38.46 -7.87 12.24
CA ASP A 12 -39.66 -7.05 12.41
C ASP A 12 -39.51 -5.64 11.86
N LEU A 13 -38.35 -5.33 11.23
CA LEU A 13 -38.08 -4.05 10.58
C LEU A 13 -38.16 -4.19 9.06
N GLU A 14 -38.73 -3.18 8.39
CA GLU A 14 -38.72 -3.09 6.93
C GLU A 14 -37.45 -2.40 6.40
N PRO A 15 -37.09 -2.62 5.12
CA PRO A 15 -35.99 -1.89 4.49
C PRO A 15 -36.18 -0.37 4.59
N GLY A 16 -35.25 0.30 5.30
CA GLY A 16 -35.33 1.73 5.59
C GLY A 16 -35.68 2.06 7.04
N ASP A 17 -36.14 1.09 7.82
CA ASP A 17 -36.39 1.27 9.25
C ASP A 17 -35.11 1.19 10.06
N TYR A 18 -35.04 2.03 11.11
CA TYR A 18 -33.90 2.12 12.03
C TYR A 18 -34.40 2.23 13.48
N ILE A 19 -33.86 1.41 14.36
CA ILE A 19 -34.13 1.49 15.79
C ILE A 19 -32.84 1.88 16.52
N LEU A 20 -32.91 2.97 17.30
CA LEU A 20 -31.87 3.35 18.24
C LEU A 20 -32.05 2.55 19.52
N THR A 21 -31.12 1.65 19.85
CA THR A 21 -31.26 0.74 20.99
C THR A 21 -30.94 1.38 22.33
N ASP A 22 -30.09 2.42 22.34
CA ASP A 22 -29.76 3.21 23.53
C ASP A 22 -29.28 4.61 23.14
N LEU A 23 -29.31 5.52 24.10
CA LEU A 23 -28.84 6.92 23.94
C LEU A 23 -27.36 7.09 24.31
N LYS A 24 -26.64 6.00 24.63
CA LYS A 24 -25.22 6.08 24.96
C LYS A 24 -24.41 6.13 23.66
N PRO A 25 -23.67 7.19 23.41
CA PRO A 25 -22.80 7.23 22.26
C PRO A 25 -21.72 6.15 22.40
N ARG A 26 -21.57 5.32 21.39
CA ARG A 26 -20.39 4.44 21.31
C ARG A 26 -19.14 5.29 21.25
N PRO A 27 -18.04 4.85 21.88
CA PRO A 27 -16.73 5.47 21.65
C PRO A 27 -16.54 5.71 20.16
N ALA A 28 -16.05 6.89 19.79
CA ALA A 28 -15.71 7.14 18.40
C ALA A 28 -14.80 5.96 17.94
N PHE A 29 -15.17 5.33 16.85
CA PHE A 29 -14.28 4.37 16.22
C PHE A 29 -12.93 5.07 16.10
N GLU A 30 -11.90 4.57 16.76
CA GLU A 30 -10.55 4.99 16.46
C GLU A 30 -10.40 4.84 14.96
N ARG A 31 -10.32 5.99 14.30
CA ARG A 31 -10.10 6.00 12.86
C ARG A 31 -8.78 5.27 12.69
N GLY A 32 -8.80 4.11 12.07
CA GLY A 32 -7.60 3.32 11.85
C GLY A 32 -6.38 4.16 11.47
N ILE A 33 -5.60 3.89 10.56
CA ILE A 33 -4.34 4.57 10.19
C ILE A 33 -4.54 6.08 9.99
N SER A 34 -3.83 6.91 10.77
CA SER A 34 -3.90 8.39 10.68
C SER A 34 -3.40 8.89 9.31
N LYS A 35 -3.74 10.14 8.96
CA LYS A 35 -3.25 10.76 7.73
C LYS A 35 -1.73 10.88 7.72
N GLU A 36 -1.16 11.20 8.86
CA GLU A 36 0.29 11.36 9.07
C GLU A 36 1.00 10.02 8.89
N THR A 37 0.49 8.96 9.54
CA THR A 37 1.00 7.59 9.38
C THR A 37 0.91 7.14 7.92
N ARG A 38 -0.23 7.43 7.26
CA ARG A 38 -0.40 7.12 5.84
C ARG A 38 0.63 7.84 4.97
N ALA A 39 0.82 9.14 5.17
CA ALA A 39 1.80 9.94 4.42
C ALA A 39 3.21 9.39 4.63
N TYR A 40 3.59 9.12 5.88
CA TYR A 40 4.89 8.55 6.23
C TYR A 40 5.13 7.19 5.55
N VAL A 41 4.16 6.28 5.57
CA VAL A 41 4.31 4.96 4.94
C VAL A 41 4.43 5.06 3.42
N LEU A 42 3.65 5.94 2.78
CA LEU A 42 3.75 6.18 1.35
C LEU A 42 5.12 6.75 0.96
N ASP A 43 5.60 7.74 1.68
CA ASP A 43 6.92 8.36 1.47
C ASP A 43 8.04 7.34 1.68
N ARG A 44 8.05 6.64 2.81
CA ARG A 44 9.03 5.57 3.12
C ARG A 44 9.08 4.49 2.04
N ASN A 45 7.96 4.16 1.43
CA ASN A 45 7.87 3.17 0.35
C ASN A 45 8.09 3.80 -1.05
N GLY A 46 8.45 5.08 -1.12
CA GLY A 46 8.72 5.80 -2.36
C GLY A 46 7.52 5.80 -3.31
N PHE A 47 6.30 5.95 -2.77
CA PHE A 47 5.05 5.92 -3.53
C PHE A 47 4.93 4.72 -4.47
N THR A 48 5.48 3.57 -4.06
CA THR A 48 5.57 2.35 -4.88
C THR A 48 4.89 1.19 -4.15
N CYS A 49 4.10 0.42 -4.88
CA CYS A 49 3.49 -0.82 -4.38
C CYS A 49 4.57 -1.82 -3.97
N GLN A 50 4.58 -2.24 -2.72
CA GLN A 50 5.58 -3.17 -2.19
C GLN A 50 5.35 -4.62 -2.66
N MET A 51 4.30 -4.87 -3.44
CA MET A 51 4.03 -6.19 -4.04
C MET A 51 4.49 -6.29 -5.49
N CYS A 52 4.02 -5.40 -6.36
CA CYS A 52 4.25 -5.49 -7.79
C CYS A 52 5.16 -4.41 -8.35
N GLY A 53 5.59 -3.45 -7.52
CA GLY A 53 6.44 -2.35 -7.98
C GLY A 53 5.69 -1.22 -8.72
N ALA A 54 4.36 -1.28 -8.82
CA ALA A 54 3.59 -0.22 -9.49
C ALA A 54 3.73 1.12 -8.76
N VAL A 55 4.03 2.19 -9.48
CA VAL A 55 4.24 3.54 -8.95
C VAL A 55 2.94 4.34 -8.99
N ALA A 56 2.66 5.09 -7.94
CA ALA A 56 1.45 5.90 -7.83
C ALA A 56 1.32 6.89 -9.00
N GLY A 57 0.15 6.93 -9.62
CA GLY A 57 -0.16 7.83 -10.74
C GLY A 57 0.31 7.34 -12.12
N GLU A 58 1.21 6.36 -12.20
CA GLU A 58 1.63 5.73 -13.45
C GLU A 58 0.62 4.67 -13.92
N PRO A 59 0.63 4.27 -15.21
CA PRO A 59 -0.13 3.12 -15.69
C PRO A 59 0.25 1.86 -14.89
N HIS A 60 -0.74 1.06 -14.52
CA HIS A 60 -0.46 -0.14 -13.75
C HIS A 60 0.21 -1.22 -14.63
N PRO A 61 1.30 -1.90 -14.18
CA PRO A 61 2.06 -2.86 -15.00
C PRO A 61 1.22 -4.01 -15.57
N TYR A 62 0.17 -4.42 -14.84
CA TYR A 62 -0.72 -5.52 -15.22
C TYR A 62 -2.12 -5.06 -15.64
N ASP A 63 -2.39 -3.75 -15.65
CA ASP A 63 -3.66 -3.15 -16.09
C ASP A 63 -3.39 -1.74 -16.62
N GLN A 64 -2.90 -1.65 -17.84
CA GLN A 64 -2.49 -0.39 -18.49
C GLN A 64 -3.65 0.61 -18.69
N GLY A 65 -4.90 0.15 -18.61
CA GLY A 65 -6.08 1.01 -18.67
C GLY A 65 -6.33 1.82 -17.39
N ARG A 66 -5.64 1.52 -16.29
CA ARG A 66 -5.80 2.18 -14.98
C ARG A 66 -4.52 2.84 -14.51
N LYS A 67 -4.68 4.04 -13.94
CA LYS A 67 -3.61 4.66 -13.14
C LYS A 67 -3.50 3.96 -11.79
N THR A 68 -2.29 3.68 -11.38
CA THR A 68 -1.99 3.05 -10.08
C THR A 68 -2.46 3.94 -8.93
N ARG A 69 -3.30 3.38 -8.06
CA ARG A 69 -3.70 3.98 -6.78
C ARG A 69 -3.14 3.15 -5.64
N LEU A 70 -2.53 3.81 -4.66
CA LEU A 70 -1.95 3.16 -3.51
C LEU A 70 -2.89 3.25 -2.29
N HIS A 71 -2.95 2.15 -1.58
CA HIS A 71 -3.57 1.97 -0.28
C HIS A 71 -2.50 1.65 0.77
N ILE A 72 -2.86 1.71 2.04
CA ILE A 72 -2.03 1.20 3.12
C ILE A 72 -2.58 -0.18 3.49
N GLY A 73 -1.73 -1.18 3.38
CA GLY A 73 -2.03 -2.54 3.81
C GLY A 73 -1.17 -2.93 5.02
N HIS A 74 -1.63 -3.90 5.78
CA HIS A 74 -0.88 -4.47 6.89
C HIS A 74 0.13 -5.51 6.37
N ILE A 75 1.27 -5.62 7.03
CA ILE A 75 2.26 -6.68 6.81
C ILE A 75 1.79 -7.93 7.53
N ILE A 76 1.43 -7.79 8.80
CA ILE A 76 0.73 -8.79 9.60
C ILE A 76 -0.71 -8.34 9.71
N ASP A 77 -1.65 -9.15 9.25
CA ASP A 77 -3.06 -8.81 9.23
C ASP A 77 -3.61 -8.58 10.65
N LYS A 78 -4.59 -7.66 10.78
CA LYS A 78 -5.25 -7.38 12.07
C LYS A 78 -5.95 -8.59 12.64
N SER A 79 -6.48 -9.46 11.81
CA SER A 79 -7.15 -10.70 12.24
C SER A 79 -6.24 -11.66 12.97
N VAL A 80 -4.93 -11.55 12.77
CA VAL A 80 -3.89 -12.35 13.44
C VAL A 80 -3.00 -11.52 14.37
N GLY A 81 -3.49 -10.37 14.83
CA GLY A 81 -2.83 -9.55 15.84
C GLY A 81 -1.93 -8.44 15.31
N GLY A 82 -1.99 -8.11 14.02
CA GLY A 82 -1.26 -6.99 13.45
C GLY A 82 -1.73 -5.64 13.98
N THR A 83 -0.79 -4.71 14.21
CA THR A 83 -1.05 -3.36 14.73
C THR A 83 -1.13 -2.33 13.60
N ASP A 84 -1.65 -1.13 13.90
CA ASP A 84 -1.66 0.03 12.99
C ASP A 84 -0.35 0.84 13.04
N ASP A 85 0.69 0.32 13.69
CA ASP A 85 2.00 0.95 13.72
C ASP A 85 2.61 1.02 12.32
N ALA A 86 3.29 2.11 12.03
CA ALA A 86 3.92 2.32 10.72
C ALA A 86 4.86 1.18 10.31
N SER A 87 5.50 0.51 11.28
CA SER A 87 6.37 -0.66 11.04
C SER A 87 5.63 -1.87 10.49
N ASN A 88 4.35 -2.02 10.82
CA ASN A 88 3.47 -3.10 10.34
C ASN A 88 2.66 -2.71 9.10
N LEU A 89 2.91 -1.54 8.51
CA LEU A 89 2.17 -1.03 7.37
C LEU A 89 3.06 -0.97 6.12
N LYS A 90 2.45 -1.12 4.94
CA LYS A 90 3.10 -1.03 3.63
C LYS A 90 2.20 -0.35 2.62
N ALA A 91 2.81 0.29 1.60
CA ALA A 91 2.08 0.76 0.43
C ALA A 91 1.75 -0.43 -0.49
N ILE A 92 0.51 -0.54 -0.91
CA ILE A 92 0.02 -1.61 -1.79
C ILE A 92 -0.96 -1.01 -2.81
N CYS A 93 -0.89 -1.41 -4.09
CA CYS A 93 -1.86 -0.93 -5.08
C CYS A 93 -3.22 -1.64 -4.94
N SER A 94 -4.29 -1.05 -5.51
CA SER A 94 -5.63 -1.63 -5.46
C SER A 94 -5.67 -3.05 -6.02
N VAL A 95 -5.01 -3.31 -7.14
CA VAL A 95 -4.96 -4.63 -7.79
C VAL A 95 -4.35 -5.69 -6.86
N CYS A 96 -3.20 -5.37 -6.26
CA CYS A 96 -2.57 -6.28 -5.31
C CYS A 96 -3.37 -6.40 -3.99
N ASN A 97 -4.01 -5.34 -3.54
CA ASN A 97 -4.82 -5.36 -2.32
C ASN A 97 -6.07 -6.23 -2.47
N GLU A 98 -6.72 -6.19 -3.61
CA GLU A 98 -7.90 -7.00 -3.92
C GLU A 98 -7.54 -8.48 -4.15
N GLY A 99 -6.37 -8.75 -4.75
CA GLY A 99 -5.92 -10.12 -5.08
C GLY A 99 -5.09 -10.82 -4.03
N ALA A 100 -4.65 -10.10 -2.99
CA ALA A 100 -3.61 -10.57 -2.07
C ALA A 100 -4.09 -10.89 -0.65
N SER A 101 -5.35 -11.23 -0.45
CA SER A 101 -5.79 -11.67 0.87
C SER A 101 -4.85 -12.76 1.41
N ASN A 102 -4.05 -12.39 2.43
CA ASN A 102 -3.14 -13.27 3.20
C ASN A 102 -1.81 -13.69 2.53
N LEU A 103 -1.36 -13.04 1.46
CA LEU A 103 -0.02 -13.29 0.94
C LEU A 103 1.03 -12.48 1.71
N THR A 104 1.88 -13.15 2.48
CA THR A 104 3.06 -12.55 3.09
C THR A 104 4.17 -12.46 2.04
N LEU A 105 4.55 -11.23 1.66
CA LEU A 105 5.65 -11.04 0.72
C LEU A 105 6.98 -11.02 1.46
N THR A 106 7.91 -11.81 0.97
CA THR A 106 9.30 -11.71 1.37
C THR A 106 9.96 -10.48 0.71
N ARG A 107 10.83 -9.80 1.45
CA ARG A 107 11.65 -8.71 0.90
C ARG A 107 12.44 -9.22 -0.31
N PRO A 108 12.50 -8.47 -1.43
CA PRO A 108 13.36 -8.83 -2.54
C PRO A 108 14.81 -9.02 -2.09
N ASP A 109 15.42 -10.10 -2.52
CA ASP A 109 16.83 -10.38 -2.28
C ASP A 109 17.68 -9.53 -3.23
N LEU A 110 18.59 -8.72 -2.67
CA LEU A 110 19.43 -7.81 -3.43
C LEU A 110 20.29 -8.56 -4.45
N THR A 111 20.83 -9.74 -4.08
CA THR A 111 21.67 -10.55 -4.96
C THR A 111 20.88 -11.01 -6.18
N LYS A 112 19.67 -11.53 -5.97
CA LYS A 112 18.78 -11.96 -7.04
C LYS A 112 18.39 -10.78 -7.95
N LEU A 113 18.06 -9.63 -7.36
CA LEU A 113 17.73 -8.40 -8.11
C LEU A 113 18.90 -7.98 -9.00
N LEU A 114 20.12 -7.93 -8.49
CA LEU A 114 21.32 -7.58 -9.24
C LEU A 114 21.60 -8.60 -10.35
N ILE A 115 21.40 -9.90 -10.11
CA ILE A 115 21.54 -10.93 -11.14
C ILE A 115 20.53 -10.69 -12.27
N GLN A 116 19.27 -10.37 -11.94
CA GLN A 116 18.25 -10.09 -12.95
C GLN A 116 18.62 -8.87 -13.80
N VAL A 117 19.01 -7.76 -13.16
CA VAL A 117 19.43 -6.54 -13.89
C VAL A 117 20.64 -6.83 -14.77
N ARG A 118 21.68 -7.53 -14.28
CA ARG A 118 22.88 -7.84 -15.05
C ARG A 118 22.62 -8.74 -16.27
N ARG A 119 21.59 -9.59 -16.20
CA ARG A 119 21.19 -10.48 -17.32
C ARG A 119 20.22 -9.82 -18.29
N ALA A 120 19.64 -8.71 -17.94
CA ALA A 120 18.72 -7.98 -18.80
C ALA A 120 19.46 -7.39 -20.02
N PRO A 121 18.78 -7.21 -21.17
CA PRO A 121 19.33 -6.48 -22.30
C PRO A 121 19.77 -5.06 -21.91
N SER A 122 20.76 -4.51 -22.60
CA SER A 122 21.32 -3.19 -22.28
C SER A 122 20.26 -2.07 -22.27
N ASN A 123 19.27 -2.14 -23.14
CA ASN A 123 18.18 -1.17 -23.17
C ASN A 123 17.36 -1.20 -21.87
N ASP A 124 17.07 -2.40 -21.35
CA ASP A 124 16.32 -2.57 -20.11
C ASP A 124 17.15 -2.10 -18.90
N GLN A 125 18.47 -2.37 -18.92
CA GLN A 125 19.39 -1.87 -17.90
C GLN A 125 19.41 -0.34 -17.87
N LEU A 126 19.39 0.33 -19.04
CA LEU A 126 19.32 1.76 -19.15
C LEU A 126 17.98 2.33 -18.62
N GLU A 127 16.86 1.64 -18.84
CA GLU A 127 15.58 2.04 -18.25
C GLU A 127 15.58 1.93 -16.72
N VAL A 128 16.15 0.86 -16.16
CA VAL A 128 16.37 0.73 -14.71
C VAL A 128 17.23 1.86 -14.18
N LEU A 129 18.34 2.19 -14.87
CA LEU A 129 19.22 3.28 -14.49
C LEU A 129 18.50 4.64 -14.51
N LYS A 130 17.75 4.95 -15.57
CA LYS A 130 16.95 6.20 -15.66
C LYS A 130 15.96 6.30 -14.51
N TRP A 131 15.26 5.21 -14.21
CA TRP A 131 14.32 5.16 -13.09
C TRP A 131 15.03 5.41 -11.75
N LEU A 132 16.19 4.78 -11.50
CA LEU A 132 16.98 4.97 -10.28
C LEU A 132 17.48 6.41 -10.15
N ILE A 133 17.99 7.03 -11.23
CA ILE A 133 18.42 8.42 -11.22
C ILE A 133 17.24 9.36 -10.90
N GLY A 134 16.08 9.12 -11.49
CA GLY A 134 14.87 9.90 -11.22
C GLY A 134 14.38 9.75 -9.77
N LYS A 135 14.53 8.56 -9.19
CA LYS A 135 14.11 8.26 -7.81
C LYS A 135 15.09 8.79 -6.75
N PHE A 136 16.39 8.79 -7.06
CA PHE A 136 17.48 9.15 -6.13
C PHE A 136 18.43 10.19 -6.75
N PRO A 137 17.94 11.39 -7.13
CA PRO A 137 18.75 12.35 -7.89
C PRO A 137 19.97 12.86 -7.13
N LYS A 138 19.86 13.05 -5.82
CA LYS A 138 20.99 13.51 -4.99
C LYS A 138 22.08 12.45 -4.90
N GLN A 139 21.71 11.23 -4.56
CA GLN A 139 22.63 10.09 -4.45
C GLN A 139 23.30 9.78 -5.79
N ALA A 140 22.54 9.84 -6.89
CA ALA A 140 23.09 9.64 -8.22
C ALA A 140 24.16 10.71 -8.58
N ALA A 141 23.93 11.97 -8.23
CA ALA A 141 24.89 13.05 -8.45
C ALA A 141 26.18 12.86 -7.62
N ASP A 142 26.06 12.37 -6.39
CA ASP A 142 27.22 12.10 -5.53
C ASP A 142 28.06 10.93 -6.06
N LEU A 143 27.42 9.83 -6.49
CA LEU A 143 28.11 8.68 -7.09
C LEU A 143 28.89 9.03 -8.36
N VAL A 144 28.41 10.01 -9.16
CA VAL A 144 29.16 10.46 -10.35
C VAL A 144 30.40 11.26 -9.98
N LYS A 145 30.37 12.07 -8.91
CA LYS A 145 31.52 12.85 -8.42
C LYS A 145 32.63 11.96 -7.86
N ASP A 146 32.26 10.89 -7.14
CA ASP A 146 33.24 9.98 -6.53
C ASP A 146 34.00 9.11 -7.54
N ASN A 147 33.54 9.07 -8.81
CA ASN A 147 34.16 8.30 -9.90
C ASN A 147 34.97 9.18 -10.88
N GLN A 148 35.19 10.45 -10.60
CA GLN A 148 36.07 11.38 -11.37
C GLN A 148 37.38 11.61 -10.61
#